data_fc0998dea2ed097a1a42a97d0dd3a4cf
#
_entry.id   fc0998dea2ed097a1a42a97d0dd3a4cf
#
_cell.length_a   1.000
_cell.length_b   1.000
_cell.length_c   1.000
_cell.angle_alpha   90.00
_cell.angle_beta   90.00
_cell.angle_gamma   90.00
#
_symmetry.space_group_name_H-M   'P 1'
#
loop_
_entity.id
_entity.type
_entity.pdbx_description
1 polymer ?
#
loop_
_entity_poly.entity_id
_entity_poly.type
_entity_poly.pdbx_seq_one_letter_code
_entity_poly.pdbx_strand_id
1 'polypeptide(L)'
;LTILASCNISTFMKMNSPAAVEALGALAQEHRLALFRLLVQAGAAGMPAGAIAKELKIPNSSLSFHLAHLTRAGLIQQRREGRSLIYTADYEAMNSLVSFLMENCCGGATCAPEAACGDDAAQPQGKVSA
;
A
#
# COMPACT_ATOMS: atom_id res chain seq x y z
N LEU A 1 3.52 8.34 -23.18
CA LEU A 1 3.05 7.34 -23.50
C LEU A 1 3.39 6.32 -22.59
N THR A 2 4.41 6.07 -22.40
CA THR A 2 4.77 5.05 -21.64
C THR A 2 4.41 5.35 -20.24
N ILE A 3 4.34 6.49 -19.84
CA ILE A 3 4.02 6.78 -18.60
C ILE A 3 2.76 6.24 -18.13
N LEU A 4 1.84 6.21 -18.91
CA LEU A 4 0.65 5.66 -18.56
C LEU A 4 0.82 4.38 -18.04
N ALA A 5 1.70 3.72 -18.43
CA ALA A 5 1.91 2.39 -18.05
C ALA A 5 2.01 2.29 -16.58
N SER A 6 2.50 3.26 -15.95
CA SER A 6 2.69 3.10 -14.57
C SER A 6 1.41 2.90 -13.82
N CYS A 7 0.37 3.39 -14.28
CA CYS A 7 -0.83 3.17 -13.59
C CYS A 7 -1.62 2.10 -14.23
N ASN A 8 -1.01 1.41 -15.15
CA ASN A 8 -1.70 0.41 -15.83
C ASN A 8 -1.96 -0.73 -14.99
N ILE A 9 -3.08 -1.12 -14.88
CA ILE A 9 -3.40 -2.23 -14.17
C ILE A 9 -3.44 -3.48 -14.83
N SER A 10 -3.17 -3.51 -15.99
CA SER A 10 -3.25 -4.76 -16.68
C SER A 10 -2.43 -5.81 -16.00
N THR A 11 -1.33 -5.45 -15.39
CA THR A 11 -0.53 -6.46 -14.83
C THR A 11 -0.98 -6.64 -13.43
N PHE A 12 -2.01 -6.03 -13.00
CA PHE A 12 -2.44 -6.10 -11.70
C PHE A 12 -3.04 -7.44 -11.40
N MET A 13 -2.52 -8.20 -10.54
CA MET A 13 -3.07 -9.47 -10.20
C MET A 13 -4.25 -9.27 -9.31
N LYS A 14 -5.35 -9.82 -9.69
CA LYS A 14 -6.52 -9.65 -8.91
C LYS A 14 -6.39 -10.35 -7.57
N MET A 15 -6.62 -9.64 -6.51
CA MET A 15 -6.50 -10.21 -5.18
C MET A 15 -7.75 -11.04 -4.89
N ASN A 16 -7.58 -12.13 -4.19
CA ASN A 16 -8.74 -12.94 -3.83
C ASN A 16 -9.00 -12.76 -2.35
N SER A 17 -10.06 -13.33 -1.86
CA SER A 17 -10.46 -13.19 -0.48
C SER A 17 -9.43 -13.65 0.53
N PRO A 18 -8.84 -14.82 0.41
CA PRO A 18 -7.85 -15.23 1.39
C PRO A 18 -6.66 -14.28 1.45
N ALA A 19 -6.21 -13.78 0.31
CA ALA A 19 -5.10 -12.86 0.28
C ALA A 19 -5.48 -11.54 0.92
N ALA A 20 -6.72 -11.10 0.69
CA ALA A 20 -7.19 -9.86 1.27
C ALA A 20 -7.28 -9.98 2.79
N VAL A 21 -7.75 -11.13 3.28
CA VAL A 21 -7.86 -11.33 4.72
C VAL A 21 -6.48 -11.31 5.35
N GLU A 22 -5.51 -11.92 4.70
CA GLU A 22 -4.16 -11.94 5.22
C GLU A 22 -3.58 -10.52 5.26
N ALA A 23 -3.80 -9.75 4.22
CA ALA A 23 -3.30 -8.39 4.19
C ALA A 23 -3.96 -7.54 5.28
N LEU A 24 -5.27 -7.66 5.41
CA LEU A 24 -5.97 -6.90 6.42
C LEU A 24 -5.56 -7.33 7.82
N GLY A 25 -5.35 -8.61 8.01
CA GLY A 25 -4.90 -9.11 9.30
C GLY A 25 -3.52 -8.58 9.66
N ALA A 26 -2.66 -8.48 8.66
CA ALA A 26 -1.32 -7.95 8.90
C ALA A 26 -1.41 -6.48 9.29
N LEU A 27 -2.34 -5.74 8.73
CA LEU A 27 -2.48 -4.33 9.05
C LEU A 27 -3.30 -4.08 10.32
N ALA A 28 -3.96 -5.10 10.81
CA ALA A 28 -4.83 -4.93 11.96
C ALA A 28 -4.09 -4.96 13.29
N GLN A 29 -3.06 -4.16 13.40
CA GLN A 29 -2.31 -4.06 14.62
C GLN A 29 -1.64 -2.71 14.55
N GLU A 30 -1.74 -1.93 15.61
CA GLU A 30 -1.36 -0.54 15.57
C GLU A 30 0.07 -0.27 15.09
N HIS A 31 1.02 -1.03 15.54
CA HIS A 31 2.39 -0.79 15.11
C HIS A 31 2.59 -1.16 13.64
N ARG A 32 1.94 -2.21 13.20
CA ARG A 32 2.09 -2.61 11.80
C ARG A 32 1.41 -1.62 10.88
N LEU A 33 0.26 -1.11 11.30
CA LEU A 33 -0.42 -0.12 10.48
C LEU A 33 0.42 1.16 10.40
N ALA A 34 0.98 1.59 11.53
CA ALA A 34 1.82 2.77 11.55
C ALA A 34 3.07 2.57 10.67
N LEU A 35 3.63 1.37 10.73
CA LEU A 35 4.81 1.05 9.97
C LEU A 35 4.50 1.10 8.47
N PHE A 36 3.40 0.48 8.08
CA PHE A 36 3.02 0.47 6.67
C PHE A 36 2.77 1.89 6.18
N ARG A 37 2.05 2.70 6.95
CA ARG A 37 1.79 4.07 6.54
C ARG A 37 3.07 4.90 6.43
N LEU A 38 4.03 4.65 7.31
CA LEU A 38 5.29 5.34 7.25
C LEU A 38 6.01 5.00 5.95
N LEU A 39 6.00 3.74 5.56
CA LEU A 39 6.65 3.33 4.34
C LEU A 39 5.93 3.85 3.10
N VAL A 40 4.61 3.94 3.16
CA VAL A 40 3.86 4.50 2.06
C VAL A 40 4.30 5.96 1.85
N GLN A 41 4.49 6.69 2.92
CA GLN A 41 4.90 8.07 2.83
C GLN A 41 6.36 8.21 2.40
N ALA A 42 7.18 7.23 2.74
CA ALA A 42 8.59 7.28 2.37
C ALA A 42 8.81 7.11 0.87
N GLY A 43 7.89 6.48 0.22
CA GLY A 43 7.99 6.32 -1.23
C GLY A 43 9.01 5.29 -1.66
N ALA A 44 9.45 5.41 -2.89
CA ALA A 44 10.37 4.44 -3.46
C ALA A 44 11.72 4.41 -2.76
N ALA A 45 12.10 5.48 -2.12
CA ALA A 45 13.37 5.51 -1.42
C ALA A 45 13.37 4.54 -0.25
N GLY A 46 12.23 4.36 0.37
CA GLY A 46 12.12 3.44 1.48
C GLY A 46 12.87 3.88 2.71
N MET A 47 12.98 2.98 3.67
CA MET A 47 13.68 3.27 4.91
C MET A 47 14.36 2.02 5.46
N PRO A 48 15.53 2.17 6.06
CA PRO A 48 16.16 1.03 6.71
C PRO A 48 15.48 0.78 8.06
N ALA A 49 15.59 -0.45 8.53
CA ALA A 49 14.94 -0.85 9.78
C ALA A 49 15.28 0.06 10.96
N GLY A 50 16.53 0.46 11.05
CA GLY A 50 16.93 1.32 12.15
C GLY A 50 16.20 2.64 12.16
N ALA A 51 16.00 3.22 10.97
CA ALA A 51 15.31 4.48 10.87
C ALA A 51 13.83 4.31 11.22
N ILE A 52 13.25 3.18 10.81
CA ILE A 52 11.87 2.91 11.11
C ILE A 52 11.67 2.77 12.63
N ALA A 53 12.58 2.03 13.28
CA ALA A 53 12.49 1.83 14.70
C ALA A 53 12.54 3.15 15.45
N LYS A 54 13.41 4.02 14.99
CA LYS A 54 13.57 5.30 15.63
C LYS A 54 12.34 6.16 15.43
N GLU A 55 11.83 6.16 14.24
CA GLU A 55 10.67 6.98 13.94
C GLU A 55 9.44 6.53 14.70
N LEU A 56 9.23 5.24 14.80
CA LEU A 56 8.07 4.71 15.47
C LEU A 56 8.28 4.44 16.95
N LYS A 57 9.51 4.63 17.42
CA LYS A 57 9.85 4.39 18.80
C LYS A 57 9.50 2.98 19.24
N ILE A 58 9.89 2.04 18.42
CA ILE A 58 9.66 0.62 18.70
C ILE A 58 10.99 -0.07 18.84
N PRO A 59 11.13 -0.99 19.79
CA PRO A 59 12.41 -1.72 19.93
C PRO A 59 12.69 -2.51 18.68
N ASN A 60 13.93 -2.65 18.33
CA ASN A 60 14.33 -3.40 17.15
C ASN A 60 13.82 -4.82 17.15
N SER A 61 13.75 -5.45 18.30
CA SER A 61 13.29 -6.84 18.34
C SER A 61 11.83 -6.94 17.93
N SER A 62 11.00 -6.01 18.38
CA SER A 62 9.60 -6.01 18.02
C SER A 62 9.45 -5.60 16.57
N LEU A 63 10.25 -4.66 16.13
CA LEU A 63 10.18 -4.21 14.77
C LEU A 63 10.46 -5.33 13.79
N SER A 64 11.45 -6.16 14.08
CA SER A 64 11.78 -7.27 13.19
C SER A 64 10.59 -8.17 13.01
N PHE A 65 9.85 -8.40 14.08
CA PHE A 65 8.68 -9.26 14.02
C PHE A 65 7.61 -8.62 13.16
N HIS A 66 7.39 -7.32 13.32
CA HIS A 66 6.37 -6.62 12.53
C HIS A 66 6.76 -6.56 11.05
N LEU A 67 8.04 -6.34 10.76
CA LEU A 67 8.51 -6.32 9.39
C LEU A 67 8.31 -7.67 8.73
N ALA A 68 8.63 -8.74 9.45
CA ALA A 68 8.48 -10.08 8.90
C ALA A 68 7.01 -10.37 8.62
N HIS A 69 6.13 -9.92 9.48
CA HIS A 69 4.71 -10.18 9.31
C HIS A 69 4.19 -9.45 8.06
N LEU A 70 4.57 -8.20 7.89
CA LEU A 70 4.12 -7.44 6.73
C LEU A 70 4.74 -7.96 5.44
N THR A 71 5.97 -8.41 5.50
CA THR A 71 6.62 -8.96 4.32
C THR A 71 5.93 -10.25 3.90
N ARG A 72 5.57 -11.08 4.87
CA ARG A 72 4.92 -12.34 4.57
C ARG A 72 3.55 -12.10 3.96
N ALA A 73 2.88 -11.05 4.38
CA ALA A 73 1.59 -10.73 3.81
C ALA A 73 1.70 -10.05 2.45
N GLY A 74 2.91 -9.76 2.01
CA GLY A 74 3.10 -9.16 0.70
C GLY A 74 2.86 -7.67 0.64
N LEU A 75 2.78 -7.01 1.79
CA LEU A 75 2.49 -5.58 1.81
C LEU A 75 3.71 -4.70 1.72
N ILE A 76 4.87 -5.24 2.03
CA ILE A 76 6.09 -4.47 1.93
C ILE A 76 7.15 -5.33 1.29
N GLN A 77 8.16 -4.68 0.76
CA GLN A 77 9.27 -5.37 0.12
C GLN A 77 10.54 -4.88 0.73
N GLN A 78 11.60 -5.66 0.54
CA GLN A 78 12.89 -5.21 1.04
C GLN A 78 13.91 -5.38 -0.07
N ARG A 79 14.89 -4.52 -0.09
CA ARG A 79 15.97 -4.62 -1.04
C ARG A 79 17.25 -4.33 -0.27
N ARG A 80 18.33 -4.86 -0.79
CA ARG A 80 19.59 -4.64 -0.11
C ARG A 80 20.35 -3.52 -0.79
N GLU A 81 20.83 -2.58 -0.02
CA GLU A 81 21.65 -1.52 -0.54
C GLU A 81 22.90 -1.49 0.31
N GLY A 82 23.96 -2.05 -0.20
CA GLY A 82 25.19 -2.16 0.54
C GLY A 82 25.00 -3.07 1.73
N ARG A 83 25.18 -2.58 2.91
CA ARG A 83 25.00 -3.35 4.09
C ARG A 83 23.63 -3.21 4.68
N SER A 84 22.82 -2.34 4.14
CA SER A 84 21.52 -2.08 4.71
C SER A 84 20.41 -2.75 3.96
N LEU A 85 19.37 -3.10 4.69
CA LEU A 85 18.15 -3.59 4.07
C LEU A 85 17.17 -2.43 4.09
N ILE A 86 16.67 -2.08 2.93
CA ILE A 86 15.74 -0.98 2.82
C ILE A 86 14.35 -1.54 2.57
N TYR A 87 13.39 -1.06 3.33
CA TYR A 87 12.01 -1.55 3.21
C TYR A 87 11.16 -0.50 2.49
N THR A 88 10.28 -0.96 1.62
CA THR A 88 9.37 -0.07 0.90
C THR A 88 7.98 -0.68 0.92
N ALA A 89 6.98 0.16 0.81
CA ALA A 89 5.62 -0.34 0.71
C ALA A 89 5.42 -0.90 -0.69
N ASP A 90 4.64 -1.96 -0.79
CA ASP A 90 4.33 -2.54 -2.09
C ASP A 90 3.05 -1.88 -2.54
N TYR A 91 3.14 -0.86 -3.38
CA TYR A 91 1.97 -0.13 -3.81
C TYR A 91 1.03 -0.96 -4.65
N GLU A 92 1.56 -1.94 -5.35
CA GLU A 92 0.73 -2.80 -6.15
C GLU A 92 -0.16 -3.62 -5.25
N ALA A 93 0.39 -4.15 -4.15
CA ALA A 93 -0.39 -4.91 -3.21
C ALA A 93 -1.43 -4.02 -2.53
N MET A 94 -1.05 -2.80 -2.22
CA MET A 94 -1.98 -1.88 -1.60
C MET A 94 -3.13 -1.56 -2.54
N ASN A 95 -2.83 -1.29 -3.80
CA ASN A 95 -3.86 -1.00 -4.77
C ASN A 95 -4.76 -2.19 -5.00
N SER A 96 -4.19 -3.39 -4.98
CA SER A 96 -4.98 -4.60 -5.14
C SER A 96 -5.97 -4.76 -4.00
N LEU A 97 -5.52 -4.46 -2.79
CA LEU A 97 -6.38 -4.59 -1.64
C LEU A 97 -7.52 -3.58 -1.70
N VAL A 98 -7.20 -2.33 -2.02
CA VAL A 98 -8.21 -1.30 -2.10
C VAL A 98 -9.21 -1.64 -3.21
N SER A 99 -8.71 -2.08 -4.35
CA SER A 99 -9.58 -2.44 -5.45
C SER A 99 -10.49 -3.61 -5.10
N PHE A 100 -9.95 -4.57 -4.37
CA PHE A 100 -10.75 -5.71 -3.97
C PHE A 100 -11.89 -5.25 -3.05
N LEU A 101 -11.58 -4.37 -2.11
CA LEU A 101 -12.59 -3.89 -1.17
C LEU A 101 -13.66 -3.05 -1.85
N MET A 102 -13.30 -2.39 -2.93
CA MET A 102 -14.24 -1.54 -3.61
C MET A 102 -14.89 -2.19 -4.83
N GLU A 103 -14.62 -3.45 -5.03
CA GLU A 103 -15.12 -4.15 -6.16
C GLU A 103 -16.64 -4.11 -6.16
N ASN A 104 -17.23 -3.77 -7.25
CA ASN A 104 -18.68 -3.66 -7.40
C ASN A 104 -19.29 -2.62 -6.46
N CYS A 105 -18.52 -1.65 -6.09
CA CYS A 105 -19.00 -0.60 -5.26
C CYS A 105 -20.23 0.01 -5.88
N CYS A 106 -21.19 0.37 -5.11
CA CYS A 106 -22.43 0.96 -5.57
C CYS A 106 -23.14 0.16 -6.62
N GLY A 107 -23.07 -1.11 -6.49
CA GLY A 107 -23.76 -2.00 -7.42
C GLY A 107 -23.16 -1.94 -8.80
N GLY A 108 -21.93 -1.57 -8.91
CA GLY A 108 -21.28 -1.49 -10.19
C GLY A 108 -21.14 -0.08 -10.71
N ALA A 109 -21.76 0.84 -10.05
CA ALA A 109 -21.66 2.22 -10.52
C ALA A 109 -20.32 2.77 -10.10
N THR A 110 -19.87 3.75 -10.79
CA THR A 110 -18.62 4.29 -10.51
C THR A 110 -18.65 5.28 -9.45
N CYS A 111 -18.53 5.02 -8.29
CA CYS A 111 -18.47 6.03 -7.31
C CYS A 111 -17.11 6.10 -6.71
N ALA A 112 -16.28 5.27 -7.08
CA ALA A 112 -14.99 5.27 -6.49
C ALA A 112 -14.15 6.37 -6.98
N PRO A 113 -13.26 6.75 -6.25
CA PRO A 113 -12.41 7.78 -6.59
C PRO A 113 -11.39 7.32 -7.41
N GLU A 114 -11.38 6.85 -8.29
CA GLU A 114 -10.42 6.45 -9.04
C GLU A 114 -9.29 7.16 -8.98
N ALA A 115 -9.15 7.89 -8.68
CA ALA A 115 -8.03 8.51 -8.59
C ALA A 115 -6.87 8.14 -8.81
N ALA A 116 -6.42 7.73 -8.23
CA ALA A 116 -5.23 7.22 -8.50
C ALA A 116 -4.49 7.87 -9.49
N CYS A 117 -4.41 7.49 -10.51
CA CYS A 117 -3.59 7.99 -11.51
C CYS A 117 -4.08 9.20 -12.07
N GLY A 118 -4.74 9.61 -11.66
CA GLY A 118 -5.12 10.59 -12.28
C GLY A 118 -5.00 11.71 -12.60
N ASP A 119 -5.29 12.12 -13.03
CA ASP A 119 -5.21 13.02 -13.48
C ASP A 119 -6.03 13.85 -13.28
N ASP A 120 -6.19 14.13 -13.18
CA ASP A 120 -6.84 14.91 -13.01
C ASP A 120 -7.85 15.30 -13.24
N ALA A 121 -7.93 15.44 -13.55
CA ALA A 121 -8.76 15.76 -13.95
C ALA A 121 -9.84 16.09 -13.49
N ALA A 122 -10.13 16.09 -13.39
CA ALA A 122 -11.04 16.29 -13.12
C ALA A 122 -11.98 16.64 -12.63
N GLN A 123 -12.39 16.75 -12.41
CA GLN A 123 -13.24 17.09 -12.02
C GLN A 123 -14.09 17.16 -11.66
N PRO A 124 -14.66 17.26 -11.55
CA PRO A 124 -15.52 17.27 -11.31
C PRO A 124 -16.35 17.84 -10.78
N GLN A 125 -16.77 18.01 -10.48
CA GLN A 125 -17.52 18.46 -10.03
C GLN A 125 -18.50 18.39 -9.75
N GLY A 126 -18.70 18.17 -9.61
CA GLY A 126 -19.63 17.92 -9.33
C GLY A 126 -20.57 18.61 -8.87
N LYS A 127 -20.97 18.81 -8.77
CA LYS A 127 -21.86 19.37 -8.43
C LYS A 127 -22.81 18.92 -8.01
N VAL A 128 -23.03 18.71 -7.62
CA VAL A 128 -23.89 18.14 -7.17
C VAL A 128 -24.81 18.83 -6.76
N SER A 129 -25.00 19.25 -6.75
CA SER A 129 -25.85 19.84 -6.52
C SER A 129 -26.78 19.66 -5.92
N ALA A 130 -27.02 19.57 -5.78
CA ALA A 130 -27.96 19.35 -5.24
C ALA A 130 -28.64 19.44 -4.91
#